data_5135bb9bb1ba23859e53a351626c737e
#
_entry.id   5135bb9bb1ba23859e53a351626c737e
#
_cell.length_a   1.000
_cell.length_b   1.000
_cell.length_c   1.000
_cell.angle_alpha   90.00
_cell.angle_beta   90.00
_cell.angle_gamma   90.00
#
_symmetry.space_group_name_H-M   'P 1'
#
loop_
_entity.id
_entity.type
_entity.pdbx_description
1 polymer ?
#
loop_
_entity_poly.entity_id
_entity_poly.type
_entity_poly.pdbx_seq_one_letter_code
_entity_poly.pdbx_strand_id
1 'polypeptide(L)'
;VDLNTGTEYAIIGLKNGTAVVSLADPSAPVEVGTIAGSSTSWRDIKVYQYFDQPSQRWKAYAYVSSEGSDNLQIVDLNQLPNSIRLIKGDKAVTSAHNVYISHVDYTTNTALDGKEATLHIVGQKAVGGAFTTYGLNNPETLTSYFAHTGATRADYTHDAASAFITGNQAAGCGTTTCTVLADFNENSVRVWDISTLNNSKQLADFTYQNASYVHSGWWTEDHRFVFANGRVESG
;
A
#
# COMPACT_ATOMS: atom_id res chain seq x y z
N VAL A 1 3.76 -2.37 15.37
CA VAL A 1 3.69 -3.17 16.61
C VAL A 1 3.34 -4.61 16.25
N ASP A 2 4.06 -5.61 16.80
CA ASP A 2 3.67 -7.03 16.75
C ASP A 2 2.51 -7.28 17.72
N LEU A 3 1.37 -7.70 17.21
CA LEU A 3 0.15 -7.91 18.02
C LEU A 3 0.23 -9.12 18.96
N ASN A 4 1.23 -10.02 18.81
CA ASN A 4 1.44 -11.11 19.75
C ASN A 4 2.19 -10.68 21.02
N THR A 5 3.08 -9.71 20.91
CA THR A 5 4.04 -9.35 21.99
C THR A 5 3.94 -7.90 22.43
N GLY A 6 3.32 -7.02 21.65
CA GLY A 6 3.31 -5.57 21.84
C GLY A 6 4.65 -4.90 21.52
N THR A 7 5.63 -5.64 21.02
CA THR A 7 6.94 -5.08 20.66
C THR A 7 6.86 -4.27 19.38
N GLU A 8 7.52 -3.11 19.38
CA GLU A 8 7.65 -2.27 18.20
C GLU A 8 8.85 -2.68 17.33
N TYR A 9 8.68 -2.59 16.03
CA TYR A 9 9.72 -2.83 15.03
C TYR A 9 9.71 -1.72 13.99
N ALA A 10 10.89 -1.25 13.60
CA ALA A 10 11.07 -0.42 12.41
C ALA A 10 11.40 -1.31 11.21
N ILE A 11 10.70 -1.09 10.09
CA ILE A 11 11.02 -1.72 8.81
C ILE A 11 11.54 -0.62 7.90
N ILE A 12 12.75 -0.80 7.39
CA ILE A 12 13.52 0.27 6.76
C ILE A 12 13.92 -0.16 5.35
N GLY A 13 13.54 0.64 4.34
CA GLY A 13 14.06 0.49 2.99
C GLY A 13 15.52 0.92 2.93
N LEU A 14 16.37 0.01 2.47
CA LEU A 14 17.77 0.27 2.23
C LEU A 14 18.02 0.39 0.72
N LYS A 15 19.16 1.00 0.35
CA LYS A 15 19.59 1.05 -1.06
C LYS A 15 19.60 -0.35 -1.71
N ASN A 16 20.04 -1.36 -0.98
CA ASN A 16 20.23 -2.73 -1.49
C ASN A 16 19.35 -3.77 -0.76
N GLY A 17 18.19 -3.38 -0.24
CA GLY A 17 17.30 -4.32 0.44
C GLY A 17 16.36 -3.69 1.44
N THR A 18 15.91 -4.50 2.39
CA THR A 18 14.97 -4.12 3.45
C THR A 18 15.45 -4.68 4.78
N ALA A 19 15.62 -3.83 5.80
CA ALA A 19 15.99 -4.25 7.15
C ALA A 19 14.80 -4.20 8.09
N VAL A 20 14.80 -5.07 9.10
CA VAL A 20 13.87 -5.04 10.24
C VAL A 20 14.68 -4.86 11.52
N VAL A 21 14.30 -3.89 12.32
CA VAL A 21 14.98 -3.48 13.56
C VAL A 21 13.99 -3.57 14.71
N SER A 22 14.37 -4.27 15.78
CA SER A 22 13.62 -4.32 17.03
C SER A 22 13.81 -3.03 17.82
N LEU A 23 12.70 -2.46 18.28
CA LEU A 23 12.62 -1.32 19.17
C LEU A 23 12.14 -1.73 20.58
N ALA A 24 12.37 -2.98 20.97
CA ALA A 24 12.06 -3.45 22.32
C ALA A 24 12.73 -2.60 23.41
N ASP A 25 13.93 -2.10 23.13
CA ASP A 25 14.56 -0.98 23.82
C ASP A 25 14.86 0.11 22.78
N PRO A 26 14.06 1.20 22.71
CA PRO A 26 14.27 2.26 21.73
C PRO A 26 15.60 3.01 21.86
N SER A 27 16.24 2.92 23.02
CA SER A 27 17.57 3.52 23.25
C SER A 27 18.71 2.65 22.73
N ALA A 28 18.44 1.36 22.47
CA ALA A 28 19.40 0.38 21.97
C ALA A 28 18.73 -0.53 20.88
N PRO A 29 18.39 0.03 19.70
CA PRO A 29 17.73 -0.72 18.65
C PRO A 29 18.62 -1.85 18.11
N VAL A 30 18.03 -3.02 17.83
CA VAL A 30 18.75 -4.21 17.38
C VAL A 30 18.24 -4.66 16.03
N GLU A 31 19.12 -4.82 15.05
CA GLU A 31 18.76 -5.41 13.76
C GLU A 31 18.37 -6.87 13.94
N VAL A 32 17.17 -7.24 13.47
CA VAL A 32 16.69 -8.63 13.44
C VAL A 32 17.20 -9.34 12.19
N GLY A 33 17.27 -8.62 11.07
CA GLY A 33 17.78 -9.15 9.82
C GLY A 33 17.53 -8.21 8.64
N THR A 34 18.15 -8.57 7.52
CA THR A 34 18.05 -7.83 6.26
C THR A 34 17.72 -8.78 5.10
N ILE A 35 16.73 -8.39 4.29
CA ILE A 35 16.41 -9.03 3.00
C ILE A 35 17.15 -8.27 1.91
N ALA A 36 18.01 -8.95 1.18
CA ALA A 36 18.74 -8.36 0.06
C ALA A 36 17.81 -7.99 -1.10
N GLY A 37 18.15 -6.94 -1.83
CA GLY A 37 17.43 -6.47 -3.00
C GLY A 37 18.34 -5.74 -3.99
N SER A 38 17.82 -5.39 -5.16
CA SER A 38 18.55 -4.61 -6.16
C SER A 38 18.80 -3.19 -5.67
N SER A 39 19.82 -2.55 -6.22
CA SER A 39 20.10 -1.16 -5.91
C SER A 39 19.00 -0.25 -6.42
N THR A 40 18.41 0.54 -5.54
CA THR A 40 17.40 1.55 -5.84
C THR A 40 17.48 2.70 -4.85
N SER A 41 16.98 3.87 -5.24
CA SER A 41 16.81 5.03 -4.36
C SER A 41 15.45 5.06 -3.66
N TRP A 42 14.52 4.20 -4.08
CA TRP A 42 13.13 4.24 -3.59
C TRP A 42 12.60 2.86 -3.21
N ARG A 43 12.05 2.77 -2.00
CA ARG A 43 11.23 1.65 -1.51
C ARG A 43 10.12 2.20 -0.63
N ASP A 44 8.90 1.76 -0.86
CA ASP A 44 7.78 2.00 0.06
C ASP A 44 7.37 0.70 0.73
N ILE A 45 6.84 0.80 1.96
CA ILE A 45 6.59 -0.35 2.82
C ILE A 45 5.21 -0.22 3.47
N LYS A 46 4.42 -1.28 3.37
CA LYS A 46 3.17 -1.43 4.14
C LYS A 46 3.16 -2.79 4.83
N VAL A 47 2.55 -2.83 6.00
CA VAL A 47 2.42 -4.05 6.81
C VAL A 47 0.96 -4.46 6.86
N TYR A 48 0.71 -5.75 6.82
CA TYR A 48 -0.59 -6.34 7.07
C TYR A 48 -0.48 -7.44 8.12
N GLN A 49 -1.42 -7.43 9.07
CA GLN A 49 -1.52 -8.43 10.12
C GLN A 49 -2.92 -9.06 10.13
N TYR A 50 -3.00 -10.35 10.41
CA TYR A 50 -4.26 -11.06 10.59
C TYR A 50 -4.15 -12.13 11.65
N PHE A 51 -5.27 -12.43 12.31
CA PHE A 51 -5.32 -13.52 13.29
C PHE A 51 -5.51 -14.87 12.58
N ASP A 52 -4.52 -15.74 12.71
CA ASP A 52 -4.54 -17.08 12.13
C ASP A 52 -5.21 -18.06 13.09
N GLN A 53 -6.46 -18.41 12.81
CA GLN A 53 -7.26 -19.30 13.66
C GLN A 53 -6.59 -20.65 13.92
N PRO A 54 -5.97 -21.32 12.90
CA PRO A 54 -5.31 -22.60 13.14
C PRO A 54 -4.16 -22.54 14.15
N SER A 55 -3.32 -21.51 14.09
CA SER A 55 -2.18 -21.36 15.01
C SER A 55 -2.51 -20.54 16.26
N GLN A 56 -3.71 -19.94 16.35
CA GLN A 56 -4.14 -19.05 17.44
C GLN A 56 -3.14 -17.90 17.68
N ARG A 57 -2.60 -17.33 16.60
CA ARG A 57 -1.61 -16.26 16.63
C ARG A 57 -1.87 -15.22 15.56
N TRP A 58 -1.44 -14.01 15.81
CA TRP A 58 -1.31 -12.99 14.78
C TRP A 58 -0.14 -13.34 13.86
N LYS A 59 -0.39 -13.24 12.58
CA LYS A 59 0.63 -13.31 11.52
C LYS A 59 0.80 -11.95 10.89
N ALA A 60 2.05 -11.64 10.50
CA ALA A 60 2.42 -10.36 9.95
C ALA A 60 3.29 -10.52 8.71
N TYR A 61 3.02 -9.68 7.69
CA TYR A 61 3.78 -9.61 6.44
C TYR A 61 4.05 -8.15 6.07
N ALA A 62 5.25 -7.85 5.59
CA ALA A 62 5.55 -6.56 4.99
C ALA A 62 5.65 -6.69 3.47
N TYR A 63 5.00 -5.77 2.77
CA TYR A 63 5.06 -5.62 1.32
C TYR A 63 5.94 -4.44 1.01
N VAL A 64 7.00 -4.67 0.22
CA VAL A 64 8.01 -3.66 -0.08
C VAL A 64 8.12 -3.49 -1.58
N SER A 65 7.78 -2.31 -2.08
CA SER A 65 8.01 -1.93 -3.47
C SER A 65 9.48 -1.58 -3.72
N SER A 66 9.84 -1.51 -4.98
CA SER A 66 11.15 -1.07 -5.44
C SER A 66 11.05 -0.51 -6.86
N GLU A 67 11.65 0.63 -7.10
CA GLU A 67 11.83 1.14 -8.47
C GLU A 67 13.00 0.46 -9.21
N GLY A 68 13.76 -0.37 -8.50
CA GLY A 68 14.81 -1.20 -9.09
C GLY A 68 14.27 -2.38 -9.89
N SER A 69 15.14 -3.36 -10.14
CA SER A 69 14.80 -4.57 -10.88
C SER A 69 14.22 -5.69 -10.01
N ASP A 70 14.01 -5.43 -8.72
CA ASP A 70 13.39 -6.40 -7.83
C ASP A 70 11.91 -6.57 -8.14
N ASN A 71 11.43 -7.78 -7.85
CA ASN A 71 10.01 -8.00 -7.64
C ASN A 71 9.56 -7.36 -6.30
N LEU A 72 8.26 -7.18 -6.12
CA LEU A 72 7.70 -6.89 -4.81
C LEU A 72 8.26 -7.88 -3.78
N GLN A 73 8.88 -7.37 -2.73
CA GLN A 73 9.29 -8.22 -1.62
C GLN A 73 8.11 -8.43 -0.68
N ILE A 74 7.78 -9.69 -0.40
CA ILE A 74 6.86 -10.09 0.67
C ILE A 74 7.73 -10.65 1.78
N VAL A 75 7.84 -9.92 2.87
CA VAL A 75 8.68 -10.29 4.02
C VAL A 75 7.81 -10.90 5.09
N ASP A 76 8.07 -12.16 5.40
CA ASP A 76 7.45 -12.88 6.51
C ASP A 76 8.06 -12.41 7.83
N LEU A 77 7.22 -11.89 8.71
CA LEU A 77 7.57 -11.34 10.03
C LEU A 77 7.14 -12.29 11.18
N ASN A 78 6.67 -13.51 10.87
CA ASN A 78 6.07 -14.41 11.86
C ASN A 78 7.07 -15.04 12.84
N GLN A 79 8.36 -14.92 12.58
CA GLN A 79 9.43 -15.42 13.44
C GLN A 79 10.09 -14.33 14.30
N LEU A 80 9.53 -13.12 14.31
CA LEU A 80 10.01 -12.06 15.21
C LEU A 80 9.93 -12.52 16.68
N PRO A 81 10.92 -12.19 17.52
CA PRO A 81 12.10 -11.33 17.26
C PRO A 81 13.32 -12.06 16.67
N ASN A 82 13.21 -13.35 16.34
CA ASN A 82 14.38 -14.18 16.05
C ASN A 82 14.90 -14.03 14.62
N SER A 83 14.02 -13.89 13.65
CA SER A 83 14.39 -13.80 12.23
C SER A 83 13.25 -13.25 11.36
N ILE A 84 13.59 -12.90 10.12
CA ILE A 84 12.68 -12.56 9.05
C ILE A 84 12.99 -13.43 7.83
N ARG A 85 12.03 -13.59 6.92
CA ARG A 85 12.19 -14.43 5.74
C ARG A 85 11.56 -13.77 4.52
N LEU A 86 12.25 -13.78 3.39
CA LEU A 86 11.66 -13.43 2.09
C LEU A 86 10.77 -14.57 1.61
N ILE A 87 9.48 -14.28 1.39
CA ILE A 87 8.60 -15.17 0.65
C ILE A 87 8.97 -15.04 -0.83
N LYS A 88 9.19 -16.15 -1.49
CA LYS A 88 9.37 -16.17 -2.95
C LYS A 88 8.02 -15.91 -3.60
N GLY A 89 7.68 -14.62 -3.66
CA GLY A 89 6.39 -14.17 -4.17
C GLY A 89 6.35 -13.98 -5.66
N ASP A 90 5.23 -13.45 -6.09
CA ASP A 90 4.83 -13.24 -7.46
C ASP A 90 5.85 -12.39 -8.24
N LYS A 91 6.39 -12.96 -9.30
CA LYS A 91 7.31 -12.28 -10.22
C LYS A 91 6.59 -11.27 -11.13
N ALA A 92 5.27 -11.20 -11.06
CA ALA A 92 4.47 -10.31 -11.91
C ALA A 92 4.61 -8.83 -11.53
N VAL A 93 5.06 -8.53 -10.31
CA VAL A 93 5.23 -7.17 -9.82
C VAL A 93 6.71 -6.80 -9.85
N THR A 94 7.16 -6.20 -10.92
CA THR A 94 8.52 -5.67 -11.06
C THR A 94 8.47 -4.15 -11.17
N SER A 95 9.40 -3.46 -10.53
CA SER A 95 9.52 -2.00 -10.61
C SER A 95 8.20 -1.27 -10.35
N ALA A 96 7.95 -0.94 -9.10
CA ALA A 96 6.80 -0.16 -8.65
C ALA A 96 7.26 0.96 -7.69
N HIS A 97 6.55 2.09 -7.73
CA HIS A 97 6.90 3.25 -6.90
C HIS A 97 6.45 3.01 -5.46
N ASN A 98 5.14 2.97 -5.22
CA ASN A 98 4.57 2.82 -3.89
C ASN A 98 3.64 1.60 -3.76
N VAL A 99 3.27 1.30 -2.53
CA VAL A 99 2.25 0.32 -2.15
C VAL A 99 1.27 0.94 -1.17
N TYR A 100 0.00 0.57 -1.27
CA TYR A 100 -1.04 1.00 -0.34
C TYR A 100 -1.94 -0.18 0.01
N ILE A 101 -2.42 -0.28 1.25
CA ILE A 101 -3.37 -1.32 1.66
C ILE A 101 -4.69 -0.67 2.04
N SER A 102 -5.77 -1.02 1.32
CA SER A 102 -7.14 -0.60 1.64
C SER A 102 -7.78 -1.54 2.64
N HIS A 103 -8.82 -1.03 3.32
CA HIS A 103 -9.64 -1.78 4.28
C HIS A 103 -8.87 -2.26 5.51
N VAL A 104 -7.85 -1.52 5.93
CA VAL A 104 -7.11 -1.78 7.16
C VAL A 104 -7.23 -0.62 8.14
N ASP A 105 -7.20 -0.94 9.42
CA ASP A 105 -6.89 0.00 10.48
C ASP A 105 -5.36 0.15 10.54
N TYR A 106 -4.85 1.30 10.18
CA TYR A 106 -3.40 1.59 10.17
C TYR A 106 -2.78 1.69 11.58
N THR A 107 -3.59 1.71 12.65
CA THR A 107 -3.08 1.62 14.03
C THR A 107 -2.58 0.21 14.34
N THR A 108 -3.29 -0.80 13.82
CA THR A 108 -3.01 -2.22 14.06
C THR A 108 -2.52 -2.94 12.81
N ASN A 109 -2.68 -2.35 11.62
CA ASN A 109 -2.45 -2.96 10.30
C ASN A 109 -3.29 -4.22 10.07
N THR A 110 -4.49 -4.29 10.67
CA THR A 110 -5.44 -5.40 10.50
C THR A 110 -6.61 -5.00 9.62
N ALA A 111 -7.24 -5.98 8.97
CA ALA A 111 -8.42 -5.72 8.17
C ALA A 111 -9.56 -5.11 9.01
N LEU A 112 -10.29 -4.17 8.45
CA LEU A 112 -11.53 -3.66 9.00
C LEU A 112 -12.57 -4.79 9.05
N ASP A 113 -13.46 -4.73 10.06
CA ASP A 113 -14.47 -5.76 10.29
C ASP A 113 -15.33 -6.01 9.03
N GLY A 114 -15.46 -7.29 8.66
CA GLY A 114 -16.20 -7.73 7.49
C GLY A 114 -15.60 -7.29 6.14
N LYS A 115 -14.36 -6.79 6.09
CA LYS A 115 -13.68 -6.36 4.87
C LYS A 115 -12.49 -7.26 4.53
N GLU A 116 -12.26 -7.44 3.24
CA GLU A 116 -11.02 -8.01 2.74
C GLU A 116 -9.98 -6.90 2.58
N ALA A 117 -8.81 -7.05 3.20
CA ALA A 117 -7.69 -6.16 2.94
C ALA A 117 -7.19 -6.36 1.50
N THR A 118 -6.92 -5.25 0.81
CA THR A 118 -6.42 -5.27 -0.57
C THR A 118 -5.16 -4.43 -0.72
N LEU A 119 -4.18 -4.99 -1.41
CA LEU A 119 -2.92 -4.32 -1.73
C LEU A 119 -3.02 -3.66 -3.10
N HIS A 120 -2.80 -2.35 -3.13
CA HIS A 120 -2.65 -1.58 -4.37
C HIS A 120 -1.17 -1.34 -4.60
N ILE A 121 -0.68 -1.71 -5.78
CA ILE A 121 0.69 -1.47 -6.20
C ILE A 121 0.63 -0.39 -7.27
N VAL A 122 1.23 0.75 -6.98
CA VAL A 122 1.11 1.98 -7.76
C VAL A 122 2.45 2.37 -8.38
N GLY A 123 2.42 3.15 -9.45
CA GLY A 123 3.59 3.45 -10.26
C GLY A 123 4.22 2.18 -10.85
N GLN A 124 3.40 1.16 -11.14
CA GLN A 124 3.87 -0.14 -11.58
C GLN A 124 4.21 -0.13 -13.06
N LYS A 125 5.46 -0.42 -13.39
CA LYS A 125 5.95 -0.41 -14.77
C LYS A 125 5.17 -1.33 -15.71
N ALA A 126 4.76 -2.52 -15.23
CA ALA A 126 4.05 -3.51 -16.03
C ALA A 126 2.68 -3.03 -16.54
N VAL A 127 2.07 -2.03 -15.88
CA VAL A 127 0.79 -1.42 -16.26
C VAL A 127 0.96 0.04 -16.69
N GLY A 128 2.09 0.39 -17.26
CA GLY A 128 2.34 1.74 -17.79
C GLY A 128 2.43 2.83 -16.72
N GLY A 129 2.80 2.49 -15.49
CA GLY A 129 2.91 3.41 -14.36
C GLY A 129 1.62 3.59 -13.57
N ALA A 130 0.50 3.00 -13.97
CA ALA A 130 -0.74 3.05 -13.21
C ALA A 130 -0.73 2.06 -12.03
N PHE A 131 -1.86 1.50 -11.64
CA PHE A 131 -1.94 0.63 -10.46
C PHE A 131 -2.59 -0.73 -10.71
N THR A 132 -2.25 -1.69 -9.85
CA THR A 132 -2.87 -3.01 -9.80
C THR A 132 -3.36 -3.29 -8.39
N THR A 133 -4.53 -3.92 -8.25
CA THR A 133 -5.13 -4.33 -6.97
C THR A 133 -5.04 -5.83 -6.79
N TYR A 134 -4.56 -6.25 -5.62
CA TYR A 134 -4.43 -7.64 -5.22
C TYR A 134 -5.19 -7.91 -3.91
N GLY A 135 -5.80 -9.09 -3.80
CA GLY A 135 -6.39 -9.57 -2.55
C GLY A 135 -5.32 -10.08 -1.58
N LEU A 136 -5.53 -9.87 -0.28
CA LEU A 136 -4.68 -10.33 0.80
C LEU A 136 -5.28 -11.49 1.62
N ASN A 137 -6.30 -12.19 1.10
CA ASN A 137 -6.82 -13.42 1.73
C ASN A 137 -5.75 -14.51 1.87
N ASN A 138 -4.77 -14.53 0.97
CA ASN A 138 -3.54 -15.28 1.13
C ASN A 138 -2.35 -14.29 1.06
N PRO A 139 -1.82 -13.83 2.20
CA PRO A 139 -0.78 -12.81 2.26
C PRO A 139 0.54 -13.21 1.59
N GLU A 140 0.80 -14.51 1.44
CA GLU A 140 2.03 -15.02 0.82
C GLU A 140 1.92 -15.16 -0.71
N THR A 141 0.68 -15.16 -1.23
CA THR A 141 0.42 -15.32 -2.67
C THR A 141 -0.63 -14.32 -3.12
N LEU A 142 -0.20 -13.33 -3.87
CA LEU A 142 -1.09 -12.26 -4.32
C LEU A 142 -2.04 -12.76 -5.41
N THR A 143 -3.34 -12.54 -5.21
CA THR A 143 -4.38 -12.77 -6.22
C THR A 143 -4.73 -11.45 -6.88
N SER A 144 -4.43 -11.30 -8.17
CA SER A 144 -4.77 -10.09 -8.93
C SER A 144 -6.28 -9.99 -9.14
N TYR A 145 -6.84 -8.84 -8.76
CA TYR A 145 -8.26 -8.53 -8.95
C TYR A 145 -8.50 -7.53 -10.08
N PHE A 146 -7.70 -6.48 -10.14
CA PHE A 146 -7.90 -5.40 -11.09
C PHE A 146 -6.56 -4.78 -11.50
N ALA A 147 -6.47 -4.36 -12.77
CA ALA A 147 -5.36 -3.59 -13.28
C ALA A 147 -5.88 -2.37 -14.05
N HIS A 148 -5.54 -1.17 -13.60
CA HIS A 148 -5.62 0.01 -14.43
C HIS A 148 -4.31 0.11 -15.21
N THR A 149 -4.42 0.15 -16.54
CA THR A 149 -3.25 0.26 -17.41
C THR A 149 -3.16 1.68 -17.94
N GLY A 150 -2.08 2.35 -17.63
CA GLY A 150 -1.80 3.69 -18.11
C GLY A 150 -1.47 3.68 -19.60
N ALA A 151 -2.07 4.60 -20.35
CA ALA A 151 -1.78 4.85 -21.78
C ALA A 151 -0.78 5.98 -21.97
N THR A 152 -0.66 6.87 -21.01
CA THR A 152 0.17 8.07 -21.05
C THR A 152 0.83 8.33 -19.70
N ARG A 153 1.78 9.26 -19.63
CA ARG A 153 2.37 9.70 -18.36
C ARG A 153 1.30 10.29 -17.41
N ALA A 154 0.21 10.83 -17.93
CA ALA A 154 -0.90 11.34 -17.12
C ALA A 154 -1.65 10.25 -16.35
N ASP A 155 -1.38 8.98 -16.63
CA ASP A 155 -1.98 7.84 -15.94
C ASP A 155 -1.05 7.26 -14.85
N TYR A 156 0.11 7.88 -14.61
CA TYR A 156 1.04 7.41 -13.60
C TYR A 156 0.48 7.65 -12.20
N THR A 157 0.20 6.59 -11.46
CA THR A 157 -0.22 6.65 -10.06
C THR A 157 1.01 6.77 -9.18
N HIS A 158 1.25 7.95 -8.63
CA HIS A 158 2.40 8.19 -7.75
C HIS A 158 2.15 7.65 -6.34
N ASP A 159 0.97 7.93 -5.79
CA ASP A 159 0.55 7.49 -4.46
C ASP A 159 -0.97 7.23 -4.43
N ALA A 160 -1.45 6.57 -3.39
CA ALA A 160 -2.87 6.28 -3.22
C ALA A 160 -3.30 6.28 -1.75
N ALA A 161 -4.55 6.65 -1.51
CA ALA A 161 -5.19 6.53 -0.20
C ALA A 161 -6.67 6.16 -0.37
N SER A 162 -7.19 5.26 0.46
CA SER A 162 -8.60 4.86 0.40
C SER A 162 -9.40 5.32 1.61
N ALA A 163 -10.73 5.43 1.41
CA ALA A 163 -11.68 5.67 2.47
C ALA A 163 -12.92 4.80 2.28
N PHE A 164 -13.45 4.28 3.38
CA PHE A 164 -14.77 3.66 3.40
C PHE A 164 -15.80 4.73 3.74
N ILE A 165 -16.67 5.07 2.79
CA ILE A 165 -17.65 6.14 2.91
C ILE A 165 -19.08 5.58 2.99
N THR A 166 -19.98 6.30 3.68
CA THR A 166 -21.34 5.85 3.96
C THR A 166 -22.37 6.98 3.76
N GLY A 167 -23.64 6.62 3.63
CA GLY A 167 -24.73 7.57 3.52
C GLY A 167 -24.62 8.47 2.28
N ASN A 168 -24.86 9.75 2.44
CA ASN A 168 -24.83 10.71 1.32
C ASN A 168 -23.47 10.86 0.65
N GLN A 169 -22.39 10.57 1.36
CA GLN A 169 -21.04 10.59 0.78
C GLN A 169 -20.87 9.49 -0.29
N ALA A 170 -21.54 8.35 -0.12
CA ALA A 170 -21.49 7.23 -1.07
C ALA A 170 -22.42 7.40 -2.29
N ALA A 171 -23.17 8.49 -2.40
CA ALA A 171 -24.12 8.72 -3.50
C ALA A 171 -23.43 8.68 -4.87
N GLY A 172 -22.18 9.14 -4.99
CA GLY A 172 -21.39 9.07 -6.22
C GLY A 172 -21.11 7.64 -6.71
N CYS A 173 -21.15 6.64 -5.83
CA CYS A 173 -21.02 5.22 -6.17
C CYS A 173 -22.36 4.58 -6.53
N GLY A 174 -23.48 5.29 -6.40
CA GLY A 174 -24.83 4.75 -6.62
C GLY A 174 -25.31 3.79 -5.52
N THR A 175 -24.70 3.84 -4.33
CA THR A 175 -24.98 2.95 -3.19
C THR A 175 -24.97 3.76 -1.88
N THR A 176 -25.32 3.11 -0.78
CA THR A 176 -25.29 3.73 0.56
C THR A 176 -23.94 3.54 1.28
N THR A 177 -23.08 2.70 0.75
CA THR A 177 -21.71 2.45 1.28
C THR A 177 -20.78 2.15 0.12
N CYS A 178 -19.57 2.67 0.17
CA CYS A 178 -18.62 2.46 -0.91
C CYS A 178 -17.19 2.62 -0.36
N THR A 179 -16.23 1.93 -0.97
CA THR A 179 -14.82 2.21 -0.76
C THR A 179 -14.29 2.97 -1.95
N VAL A 180 -13.73 4.12 -1.69
CA VAL A 180 -13.10 4.96 -2.71
C VAL A 180 -11.58 4.96 -2.53
N LEU A 181 -10.86 4.99 -3.65
CA LEU A 181 -9.41 5.18 -3.72
C LEU A 181 -9.13 6.52 -4.37
N ALA A 182 -8.41 7.38 -3.69
CA ALA A 182 -7.78 8.55 -4.29
C ALA A 182 -6.44 8.11 -4.90
N ASP A 183 -6.29 8.35 -6.19
CA ASP A 183 -5.12 8.09 -7.01
C ASP A 183 -4.45 9.45 -7.28
N PHE A 184 -3.28 9.66 -6.71
CA PHE A 184 -2.48 10.88 -6.88
C PHE A 184 -1.53 10.65 -8.06
N ASN A 185 -1.87 11.20 -9.23
CA ASN A 185 -1.27 10.76 -10.49
C ASN A 185 -0.34 11.81 -11.14
N GLU A 186 0.38 12.57 -10.36
CA GLU A 186 1.27 13.66 -10.79
C GLU A 186 0.55 14.87 -11.41
N ASN A 187 -0.54 14.68 -12.15
CA ASN A 187 -1.25 15.76 -12.86
C ASN A 187 -2.60 16.12 -12.22
N SER A 188 -3.24 15.16 -11.60
CA SER A 188 -4.56 15.30 -10.99
C SER A 188 -4.75 14.32 -9.83
N VAL A 189 -5.88 14.41 -9.16
CA VAL A 189 -6.38 13.39 -8.24
C VAL A 189 -7.53 12.68 -8.93
N ARG A 190 -7.42 11.38 -9.13
CA ARG A 190 -8.52 10.55 -9.59
C ARG A 190 -9.17 9.84 -8.41
N VAL A 191 -10.47 9.75 -8.42
CA VAL A 191 -11.23 9.00 -7.42
C VAL A 191 -11.83 7.79 -8.08
N TRP A 192 -11.59 6.62 -7.50
CA TRP A 192 -12.07 5.35 -7.99
C TRP A 192 -13.02 4.71 -6.99
N ASP A 193 -14.14 4.17 -7.43
CA ASP A 193 -14.91 3.20 -6.66
C ASP A 193 -14.23 1.83 -6.77
N ILE A 194 -13.72 1.34 -5.65
CA ILE A 194 -13.05 0.05 -5.52
C ILE A 194 -13.87 -0.96 -4.71
N SER A 195 -15.16 -0.70 -4.50
CA SER A 195 -16.05 -1.57 -3.72
C SER A 195 -16.20 -2.96 -4.34
N THR A 196 -16.10 -3.05 -5.67
CA THR A 196 -16.10 -4.31 -6.42
C THR A 196 -14.68 -4.59 -6.90
N LEU A 197 -13.97 -5.48 -6.21
CA LEU A 197 -12.52 -5.67 -6.33
C LEU A 197 -12.01 -5.95 -7.75
N ASN A 198 -12.80 -6.62 -8.58
CA ASN A 198 -12.45 -6.96 -9.97
C ASN A 198 -13.07 -6.01 -11.00
N ASN A 199 -13.71 -4.93 -10.58
CA ASN A 199 -14.39 -3.98 -11.44
C ASN A 199 -14.36 -2.56 -10.86
N SER A 200 -13.17 -2.06 -10.59
CA SER A 200 -12.99 -0.67 -10.14
C SER A 200 -13.43 0.31 -11.21
N LYS A 201 -14.09 1.41 -10.80
CA LYS A 201 -14.62 2.42 -11.70
C LYS A 201 -14.12 3.80 -11.32
N GLN A 202 -13.60 4.55 -12.28
CA GLN A 202 -13.27 5.95 -12.06
C GLN A 202 -14.55 6.77 -11.90
N LEU A 203 -14.65 7.49 -10.78
CA LEU A 203 -15.77 8.37 -10.44
C LEU A 203 -15.50 9.82 -10.81
N ALA A 204 -14.24 10.27 -10.62
CA ALA A 204 -13.84 11.65 -10.84
C ALA A 204 -12.38 11.74 -11.24
N ASP A 205 -12.05 12.84 -11.90
CA ASP A 205 -10.70 13.30 -12.20
C ASP A 205 -10.68 14.80 -12.02
N PHE A 206 -9.87 15.34 -11.11
CA PHE A 206 -9.83 16.76 -10.85
C PHE A 206 -8.42 17.25 -10.55
N THR A 207 -8.19 18.48 -10.89
CA THR A 207 -6.96 19.21 -10.61
C THR A 207 -7.27 20.49 -9.86
N TYR A 208 -6.27 21.19 -9.40
CA TYR A 208 -6.40 22.45 -8.69
C TYR A 208 -5.45 23.51 -9.27
N GLN A 209 -5.73 24.77 -8.96
CA GLN A 209 -4.93 25.88 -9.46
C GLN A 209 -3.46 25.71 -8.99
N ASN A 210 -2.52 25.85 -9.94
CA ASN A 210 -1.09 25.67 -9.73
C ASN A 210 -0.67 24.23 -9.36
N ALA A 211 -1.49 23.22 -9.65
CA ALA A 211 -1.04 21.82 -9.58
C ALA A 211 0.03 21.60 -10.63
N SER A 212 1.30 21.51 -10.22
CA SER A 212 2.43 21.17 -11.10
C SER A 212 2.83 19.72 -10.98
N TYR A 213 2.66 19.14 -9.78
CA TYR A 213 2.97 17.76 -9.50
C TYR A 213 2.16 17.30 -8.30
N VAL A 214 1.12 16.50 -8.52
CA VAL A 214 0.30 15.91 -7.45
C VAL A 214 1.03 14.69 -6.90
N HIS A 215 1.65 14.85 -5.73
CA HIS A 215 2.62 13.89 -5.19
C HIS A 215 1.98 12.81 -4.33
N SER A 216 1.19 13.22 -3.35
CA SER A 216 0.58 12.33 -2.36
C SER A 216 -0.63 13.01 -1.70
N GLY A 217 -1.34 12.29 -0.87
CA GLY A 217 -2.43 12.86 -0.09
C GLY A 217 -3.05 11.88 0.89
N TRP A 218 -4.04 12.38 1.64
CA TRP A 218 -4.73 11.59 2.64
C TRP A 218 -6.16 12.07 2.84
N TRP A 219 -7.04 11.19 3.29
CA TRP A 219 -8.41 11.53 3.67
C TRP A 219 -8.46 12.14 5.07
N THR A 220 -9.42 13.07 5.30
CA THR A 220 -9.80 13.45 6.67
C THR A 220 -10.43 12.26 7.39
N GLU A 221 -10.41 12.29 8.73
CA GLU A 221 -11.03 11.22 9.55
C GLU A 221 -12.53 11.03 9.28
N ASP A 222 -13.24 12.13 8.94
CA ASP A 222 -14.65 12.10 8.56
C ASP A 222 -14.89 11.73 7.08
N HIS A 223 -13.82 11.45 6.32
CA HIS A 223 -13.77 11.10 4.92
C HIS A 223 -14.48 12.11 3.97
N ARG A 224 -14.62 13.37 4.40
CA ARG A 224 -15.28 14.42 3.61
C ARG A 224 -14.34 15.16 2.68
N PHE A 225 -13.06 15.17 2.99
CA PHE A 225 -12.03 15.89 2.25
C PHE A 225 -10.81 15.02 1.98
N VAL A 226 -10.16 15.30 0.86
CA VAL A 226 -8.84 14.78 0.52
C VAL A 226 -7.85 15.94 0.57
N PHE A 227 -6.81 15.80 1.36
CA PHE A 227 -5.64 16.68 1.26
C PHE A 227 -4.72 16.13 0.17
N ALA A 228 -4.45 16.93 -0.83
CA ALA A 228 -3.45 16.62 -1.84
C ALA A 228 -2.21 17.48 -1.60
N ASN A 229 -1.05 16.85 -1.60
CA ASN A 229 0.25 17.50 -1.52
C ASN A 229 0.83 17.62 -2.91
N GLY A 230 1.16 18.83 -3.32
CA GLY A 230 1.84 19.12 -4.57
C GLY A 230 3.32 19.41 -4.35
N ARG A 231 4.17 18.86 -5.20
CA ARG A 231 5.59 19.21 -5.26
C ARG A 231 5.78 20.29 -6.31
N VAL A 232 6.43 21.39 -5.96
CA VAL A 232 6.90 22.37 -6.95
C VAL A 232 8.23 21.84 -7.47
N GLU A 233 8.28 21.46 -8.73
CA GLU A 233 9.57 21.22 -9.38
C GLU A 233 10.26 22.58 -9.52
N SER A 234 11.34 22.79 -8.76
CA SER A 234 12.26 23.90 -9.05
C SER A 234 12.93 23.59 -10.38
N GLY A 235 12.56 24.35 -11.42
CA GLY A 235 13.22 24.33 -12.72
C GLY A 235 14.70 24.68 -12.65
#